data_901859eb69f8e2d3a741d71b78bae486
#
_entry.id   901859eb69f8e2d3a741d71b78bae486
#
_cell.length_a   1.000
_cell.length_b   1.000
_cell.length_c   1.000
_cell.angle_alpha   90.00
_cell.angle_beta   90.00
_cell.angle_gamma   90.00
#
_symmetry.space_group_name_H-M   'P 1'
#
loop_
_entity.id
_entity.type
_entity.pdbx_description
1 polymer ?
#
loop_
_entity_poly.entity_id
_entity_poly.type
_entity_poly.pdbx_seq_one_letter_code
_entity_poly.pdbx_strand_id
1 'polypeptide(L)'
;DIAQTVGKSYEYLNTNKETIAKYFDCTKKALEYTAKGYKFVYDDCEESYQIDNEKKEIHIKDGMTLDETINTLIKVVSIVALNSRHYEGLKKENLENIADIELYGTIYAVNSRLGLDLPECDFSALENLSDEQLEDFKGNLQKIRSVSKQLIANVESNIEYTIRNLHK
;
A
#
# COMPACT_ATOMS: atom_id res chain seq x y z
N ASP A 1 -26.01 -17.59 21.86
CA ASP A 1 -27.27 -17.57 21.12
C ASP A 1 -27.14 -16.60 19.94
N ILE A 2 -26.90 -17.15 18.74
CA ILE A 2 -26.60 -16.38 17.51
C ILE A 2 -27.82 -15.58 17.02
N ALA A 3 -28.99 -15.83 17.59
CA ALA A 3 -30.24 -15.20 17.20
C ALA A 3 -30.48 -13.79 17.74
N GLN A 4 -29.58 -13.26 18.56
CA GLN A 4 -29.72 -11.92 19.17
C GLN A 4 -28.89 -10.82 18.48
N THR A 5 -28.09 -11.14 17.46
CA THR A 5 -27.44 -10.15 16.62
C THR A 5 -28.29 -9.85 15.39
N VAL A 6 -29.43 -9.19 15.58
CA VAL A 6 -30.12 -8.50 14.48
C VAL A 6 -29.34 -7.20 14.20
N GLY A 7 -28.08 -7.32 13.87
CA GLY A 7 -27.33 -6.29 13.18
C GLY A 7 -27.63 -6.44 11.69
N LYS A 8 -27.91 -5.35 11.00
CA LYS A 8 -27.86 -5.34 9.54
C LYS A 8 -26.60 -6.07 9.12
N SER A 9 -26.71 -7.13 8.31
CA SER A 9 -25.55 -7.78 7.72
C SER A 9 -24.76 -6.67 7.05
N TYR A 10 -23.59 -6.38 7.57
CA TYR A 10 -22.64 -5.57 6.82
C TYR A 10 -22.30 -6.40 5.60
N GLU A 11 -22.85 -6.04 4.45
CA GLU A 11 -22.25 -6.46 3.21
C GLU A 11 -20.82 -5.95 3.27
N TYR A 12 -19.89 -6.85 3.51
CA TYR A 12 -18.48 -6.52 3.41
C TYR A 12 -18.28 -5.94 2.03
N LEU A 13 -17.77 -4.71 1.98
CA LEU A 13 -17.40 -4.09 0.72
C LEU A 13 -16.43 -5.05 0.04
N ASN A 14 -16.89 -5.70 -1.02
CA ASN A 14 -16.02 -6.55 -1.82
C ASN A 14 -15.21 -5.63 -2.72
N THR A 15 -14.14 -5.07 -2.13
CA THR A 15 -13.25 -4.18 -2.86
C THR A 15 -12.55 -4.99 -3.94
N ASN A 16 -12.76 -4.60 -5.17
CA ASN A 16 -12.17 -5.21 -6.35
C ASN A 16 -11.78 -4.11 -7.36
N LYS A 17 -11.14 -4.48 -8.46
CA LYS A 17 -10.67 -3.58 -9.50
C LYS A 17 -11.77 -2.64 -10.02
N GLU A 18 -12.99 -3.14 -10.21
CA GLU A 18 -14.14 -2.33 -10.67
C GLU A 18 -14.55 -1.29 -9.63
N THR A 19 -14.56 -1.68 -8.35
CA THR A 19 -14.84 -0.76 -7.24
C THR A 19 -13.77 0.32 -7.14
N ILE A 20 -12.50 -0.05 -7.25
CA ILE A 20 -11.37 0.90 -7.25
C ILE A 20 -11.49 1.88 -8.41
N ALA A 21 -11.77 1.41 -9.62
CA ALA A 21 -11.95 2.26 -10.79
C ALA A 21 -13.15 3.21 -10.63
N LYS A 22 -14.28 2.72 -10.11
CA LYS A 22 -15.47 3.51 -9.86
C LYS A 22 -15.26 4.64 -8.85
N TYR A 23 -14.44 4.37 -7.83
CA TYR A 23 -14.13 5.32 -6.75
C TYR A 23 -12.68 5.80 -6.80
N PHE A 24 -12.16 6.00 -8.01
CA PHE A 24 -10.75 6.34 -8.26
C PHE A 24 -10.26 7.54 -7.44
N ASP A 25 -10.95 8.67 -7.49
CA ASP A 25 -10.55 9.89 -6.78
C ASP A 25 -10.54 9.69 -5.26
N CYS A 26 -11.47 8.90 -4.75
CA CYS A 26 -11.54 8.55 -3.35
C CYS A 26 -10.38 7.65 -2.94
N THR A 27 -10.08 6.63 -3.74
CA THR A 27 -8.95 5.71 -3.55
C THR A 27 -7.62 6.46 -3.60
N LYS A 28 -7.44 7.31 -4.61
CA LYS A 28 -6.27 8.18 -4.77
C LYS A 28 -6.02 9.02 -3.51
N LYS A 29 -7.03 9.77 -3.05
CA LYS A 29 -6.93 10.59 -1.84
C LYS A 29 -6.65 9.77 -0.58
N ALA A 30 -7.24 8.58 -0.45
CA ALA A 30 -6.97 7.69 0.68
C ALA A 30 -5.52 7.22 0.73
N LEU A 31 -4.95 6.89 -0.43
CA LEU A 31 -3.54 6.51 -0.55
C LEU A 31 -2.61 7.70 -0.25
N GLU A 32 -2.86 8.86 -0.86
CA GLU A 32 -2.10 10.09 -0.60
C GLU A 32 -2.09 10.44 0.89
N TYR A 33 -3.24 10.33 1.55
CA TYR A 33 -3.36 10.61 3.00
C TYR A 33 -2.47 9.70 3.85
N THR A 34 -2.13 8.52 3.37
CA THR A 34 -1.26 7.57 4.09
C THR A 34 0.18 8.04 4.17
N ALA A 35 0.68 8.76 3.17
CA ALA A 35 2.02 9.34 3.15
C ALA A 35 2.05 10.70 3.88
N LYS A 36 1.72 10.68 5.18
CA LYS A 36 1.65 11.90 6.01
C LYS A 36 2.92 12.73 5.93
N GLY A 37 2.74 14.02 5.68
CA GLY A 37 3.83 14.99 5.61
C GLY A 37 4.44 15.15 4.23
N TYR A 38 4.01 14.39 3.25
CA TYR A 38 4.37 14.59 1.84
C TYR A 38 3.25 15.29 1.07
N LYS A 39 3.64 16.17 0.17
CA LYS A 39 2.75 16.80 -0.82
C LYS A 39 2.86 16.04 -2.14
N PHE A 40 1.73 15.66 -2.70
CA PHE A 40 1.67 15.03 -4.02
C PHE A 40 1.56 16.10 -5.11
N VAL A 41 2.39 15.97 -6.13
CA VAL A 41 2.43 16.81 -7.33
C VAL A 41 2.28 15.91 -8.54
N TYR A 42 1.34 16.24 -9.43
CA TYR A 42 1.13 15.52 -10.68
C TYR A 42 1.70 16.38 -11.79
N ASP A 43 2.76 15.89 -12.43
CA ASP A 43 3.49 16.61 -13.47
C ASP A 43 4.09 15.67 -14.51
N ASP A 44 4.76 16.23 -15.51
CA ASP A 44 5.40 15.47 -16.60
C ASP A 44 6.81 15.02 -16.18
N CYS A 45 6.91 14.17 -15.16
CA CYS A 45 8.18 13.57 -14.77
C CYS A 45 8.56 12.40 -15.69
N GLU A 46 9.85 12.13 -15.82
CA GLU A 46 10.37 11.07 -16.71
C GLU A 46 9.93 9.69 -16.22
N GLU A 47 10.12 9.43 -14.93
CA GLU A 47 9.73 8.18 -14.27
C GLU A 47 8.25 8.22 -13.84
N SER A 48 7.66 7.06 -13.54
CA SER A 48 6.29 6.99 -13.04
C SER A 48 6.10 7.73 -11.72
N TYR A 49 7.17 7.89 -10.94
CA TYR A 49 7.22 8.71 -9.72
C TYR A 49 8.64 9.14 -9.36
N GLN A 50 8.72 10.22 -8.55
CA GLN A 50 9.96 10.67 -7.91
C GLN A 50 9.65 11.11 -6.48
N ILE A 51 10.50 10.75 -5.51
CA ILE A 51 10.35 11.15 -4.09
C ILE A 51 11.47 12.12 -3.74
N ASP A 52 11.11 13.35 -3.42
CA ASP A 52 12.00 14.36 -2.85
C ASP A 52 11.85 14.39 -1.32
N ASN A 53 12.75 13.72 -0.63
CA ASN A 53 12.73 13.64 0.84
C ASN A 53 13.07 14.95 1.52
N GLU A 54 13.80 15.85 0.87
CA GLU A 54 14.19 17.15 1.43
C GLU A 54 13.01 18.11 1.41
N LYS A 55 12.32 18.21 0.28
CA LYS A 55 11.13 19.04 0.12
C LYS A 55 9.86 18.41 0.65
N LYS A 56 9.89 17.12 0.97
CA LYS A 56 8.69 16.32 1.29
C LYS A 56 7.64 16.38 0.17
N GLU A 57 8.09 16.22 -1.07
CA GLU A 57 7.25 16.17 -2.24
C GLU A 57 7.36 14.81 -2.93
N ILE A 58 6.24 14.35 -3.45
CA ILE A 58 6.12 13.15 -4.25
C ILE A 58 5.55 13.57 -5.59
N HIS A 59 6.36 13.42 -6.63
CA HIS A 59 5.96 13.67 -8.01
C HIS A 59 5.41 12.37 -8.59
N ILE A 60 4.24 12.45 -9.19
CA ILE A 60 3.58 11.35 -9.87
C ILE A 60 3.41 11.77 -11.33
N LYS A 61 3.80 10.90 -12.25
CA LYS A 61 3.67 11.16 -13.68
C LYS A 61 2.22 11.39 -14.06
N ASP A 62 1.94 12.50 -14.72
CA ASP A 62 0.63 12.79 -15.28
C ASP A 62 0.34 11.95 -16.53
N GLY A 63 -0.92 11.78 -16.88
CA GLY A 63 -1.33 11.05 -18.09
C GLY A 63 -1.24 9.52 -18.03
N MET A 64 -0.91 8.94 -16.88
CA MET A 64 -1.00 7.49 -16.67
C MET A 64 -2.46 7.02 -16.65
N THR A 65 -2.70 5.76 -17.01
CA THR A 65 -4.01 5.11 -16.84
C THR A 65 -4.40 5.03 -15.36
N LEU A 66 -5.68 4.77 -15.08
CA LEU A 66 -6.16 4.60 -13.69
C LEU A 66 -5.40 3.49 -12.95
N ASP A 67 -5.20 2.36 -13.62
CA ASP A 67 -4.48 1.21 -13.06
C ASP A 67 -3.02 1.54 -12.77
N GLU A 68 -2.31 2.18 -13.69
CA GLU A 68 -0.93 2.62 -13.52
C GLU A 68 -0.81 3.62 -12.38
N THR A 69 -1.72 4.59 -12.30
CA THR A 69 -1.73 5.60 -11.24
C THR A 69 -1.93 4.95 -9.87
N ILE A 70 -2.90 4.06 -9.71
CA ILE A 70 -3.17 3.39 -8.42
C ILE A 70 -2.00 2.49 -8.02
N ASN A 71 -1.46 1.70 -8.93
CA ASN A 71 -0.29 0.83 -8.65
C ASN A 71 0.94 1.66 -8.27
N THR A 72 1.18 2.78 -8.96
CA THR A 72 2.26 3.71 -8.63
C THR A 72 2.06 4.33 -7.25
N LEU A 73 0.85 4.78 -6.92
CA LEU A 73 0.54 5.31 -5.60
C LEU A 73 0.74 4.26 -4.50
N ILE A 74 0.24 3.03 -4.68
CA ILE A 74 0.44 1.94 -3.70
C ILE A 74 1.94 1.72 -3.47
N LYS A 75 2.74 1.67 -4.55
CA LYS A 75 4.20 1.53 -4.45
C LYS A 75 4.83 2.66 -3.64
N VAL A 76 4.55 3.90 -4.01
CA VAL A 76 5.15 5.10 -3.39
C VAL A 76 4.76 5.22 -1.93
N VAL A 77 3.47 5.07 -1.59
CA VAL A 77 3.03 5.17 -0.20
C VAL A 77 3.54 4.01 0.65
N SER A 78 3.76 2.82 0.05
CA SER A 78 4.42 1.71 0.72
C SER A 78 5.88 2.03 1.05
N ILE A 79 6.63 2.62 0.11
CA ILE A 79 8.01 3.08 0.34
C ILE A 79 8.05 4.08 1.50
N VAL A 80 7.21 5.11 1.48
CA VAL A 80 7.16 6.11 2.53
C VAL A 80 6.77 5.51 3.87
N ALA A 81 5.76 4.64 3.91
CA ALA A 81 5.30 4.02 5.15
C ALA A 81 6.32 3.05 5.75
N LEU A 82 7.03 2.30 4.94
CA LEU A 82 8.11 1.41 5.37
C LEU A 82 9.31 2.23 5.90
N ASN A 83 9.71 3.29 5.22
CA ASN A 83 10.81 4.16 5.61
C ASN A 83 10.50 5.00 6.86
N SER A 84 9.25 5.42 7.07
CA SER A 84 8.85 6.25 8.21
C SER A 84 8.81 5.49 9.54
N ARG A 85 8.72 4.17 9.50
CA ARG A 85 8.75 3.29 10.68
C ARG A 85 10.16 2.88 11.07
N HIS A 86 11.09 3.77 10.84
CA HIS A 86 12.53 3.60 10.90
C HIS A 86 13.07 2.48 11.77
N TYR A 87 13.80 1.76 11.17
CA TYR A 87 15.05 1.04 11.35
C TYR A 87 16.04 1.75 12.28
N GLU A 88 15.65 2.11 13.47
CA GLU A 88 16.62 2.43 14.50
C GLU A 88 17.35 1.12 14.86
N GLY A 89 18.45 0.84 14.15
CA GLY A 89 19.39 -0.18 14.55
C GLY A 89 19.87 -1.19 13.52
N LEU A 90 19.37 -1.24 12.28
CA LEU A 90 19.88 -2.18 11.29
C LEU A 90 20.97 -1.56 10.39
N LYS A 91 22.11 -2.23 10.29
CA LYS A 91 23.24 -1.79 9.46
C LYS A 91 22.84 -1.83 7.97
N LYS A 92 23.20 -0.76 7.28
CA LYS A 92 22.87 -0.46 5.88
C LYS A 92 23.31 -1.52 4.84
N GLU A 93 24.20 -2.44 5.21
CA GLU A 93 24.86 -3.40 4.31
C GLU A 93 24.00 -4.63 3.98
N ASN A 94 22.92 -4.89 4.74
CA ASN A 94 22.01 -6.03 4.53
C ASN A 94 20.63 -5.62 4.02
N LEU A 95 20.43 -4.34 3.67
CA LEU A 95 19.11 -3.74 3.45
C LEU A 95 18.60 -3.86 2.03
N GLU A 96 19.45 -4.04 1.03
CA GLU A 96 19.00 -3.98 -0.37
C GLU A 96 18.05 -5.13 -0.70
N ASN A 97 18.37 -6.35 -0.31
CA ASN A 97 17.51 -7.50 -0.59
C ASN A 97 16.28 -7.59 0.34
N ILE A 98 16.42 -7.18 1.59
CA ILE A 98 15.33 -7.25 2.59
C ILE A 98 14.33 -6.10 2.35
N ALA A 99 14.79 -4.92 2.00
CA ALA A 99 13.93 -3.79 1.66
C ALA A 99 13.04 -4.09 0.46
N ASP A 100 13.55 -4.79 -0.53
CA ASP A 100 12.76 -5.20 -1.70
C ASP A 100 11.68 -6.22 -1.30
N ILE A 101 11.98 -7.19 -0.45
CA ILE A 101 10.99 -8.15 0.04
C ILE A 101 9.87 -7.47 0.85
N GLU A 102 10.21 -6.52 1.74
CA GLU A 102 9.22 -5.75 2.50
C GLU A 102 8.31 -4.94 1.57
N LEU A 103 8.90 -4.27 0.59
CA LEU A 103 8.16 -3.47 -0.38
C LEU A 103 7.24 -4.33 -1.24
N TYR A 104 7.79 -5.35 -1.89
CA TYR A 104 7.02 -6.23 -2.76
C TYR A 104 5.96 -7.03 -1.98
N GLY A 105 6.29 -7.52 -0.80
CA GLY A 105 5.34 -8.21 0.08
C GLY A 105 4.18 -7.29 0.50
N THR A 106 4.46 -6.01 0.77
CA THR A 106 3.43 -5.02 1.08
C THR A 106 2.54 -4.75 -0.12
N ILE A 107 3.12 -4.48 -1.30
CA ILE A 107 2.37 -4.24 -2.54
C ILE A 107 1.52 -5.45 -2.89
N TYR A 108 2.10 -6.66 -2.84
CA TYR A 108 1.39 -7.90 -3.10
C TYR A 108 0.16 -8.08 -2.19
N ALA A 109 0.34 -7.86 -0.88
CA ALA A 109 -0.75 -7.98 0.09
C ALA A 109 -1.86 -6.96 -0.14
N VAL A 110 -1.51 -5.70 -0.47
CA VAL A 110 -2.47 -4.64 -0.77
C VAL A 110 -3.21 -4.94 -2.07
N ASN A 111 -2.50 -5.23 -3.15
CA ASN A 111 -3.11 -5.52 -4.46
C ASN A 111 -4.02 -6.75 -4.39
N SER A 112 -3.56 -7.83 -3.75
CA SER A 112 -4.36 -9.04 -3.56
C SER A 112 -5.68 -8.75 -2.83
N ARG A 113 -5.63 -7.95 -1.75
CA ARG A 113 -6.83 -7.61 -0.98
C ARG A 113 -7.79 -6.69 -1.74
N LEU A 114 -7.25 -5.74 -2.52
CA LEU A 114 -8.04 -4.80 -3.31
C LEU A 114 -8.48 -5.36 -4.68
N GLY A 115 -8.12 -6.60 -5.00
CA GLY A 115 -8.46 -7.25 -6.27
C GLY A 115 -7.78 -6.61 -7.48
N LEU A 116 -6.60 -6.02 -7.28
CA LEU A 116 -5.76 -5.44 -8.32
C LEU A 116 -4.80 -6.50 -8.89
N ASP A 117 -4.23 -6.19 -10.06
CA ASP A 117 -3.23 -7.06 -10.67
C ASP A 117 -2.01 -7.20 -9.73
N LEU A 118 -1.55 -8.44 -9.58
CA LEU A 118 -0.42 -8.72 -8.70
C LEU A 118 0.89 -8.36 -9.39
N PRO A 119 1.84 -7.71 -8.68
CA PRO A 119 3.15 -7.46 -9.25
C PRO A 119 3.90 -8.76 -9.48
N GLU A 120 4.72 -8.82 -10.51
CA GLU A 120 5.71 -9.86 -10.65
C GLU A 120 6.75 -9.68 -9.53
N CYS A 121 6.82 -10.66 -8.62
CA CYS A 121 7.75 -10.65 -7.49
C CYS A 121 8.69 -11.83 -7.59
N ASP A 122 9.98 -11.57 -7.53
CA ASP A 122 10.99 -12.61 -7.35
C ASP A 122 11.23 -12.83 -5.85
N PHE A 123 10.77 -13.96 -5.36
CA PHE A 123 10.98 -14.39 -3.97
C PHE A 123 12.11 -15.42 -3.84
N SER A 124 12.94 -15.63 -4.87
CA SER A 124 14.05 -16.60 -4.86
C SER A 124 15.05 -16.34 -3.72
N ALA A 125 15.20 -15.07 -3.29
CA ALA A 125 16.02 -14.70 -2.14
C ALA A 125 15.57 -15.36 -0.82
N LEU A 126 14.31 -15.86 -0.75
CA LEU A 126 13.78 -16.55 0.44
C LEU A 126 14.09 -18.04 0.49
N GLU A 127 14.57 -18.64 -0.61
CA GLU A 127 14.74 -20.09 -0.73
C GLU A 127 15.89 -20.65 0.16
N ASN A 128 16.88 -19.81 0.52
CA ASN A 128 18.09 -20.25 1.21
C ASN A 128 18.45 -19.35 2.40
N LEU A 129 17.47 -18.94 3.20
CA LEU A 129 17.71 -18.14 4.39
C LEU A 129 18.42 -18.96 5.48
N SER A 130 19.46 -18.40 6.11
CA SER A 130 20.03 -18.92 7.35
C SER A 130 19.05 -18.71 8.52
N ASP A 131 19.27 -19.41 9.64
CA ASP A 131 18.43 -19.26 10.83
C ASP A 131 18.38 -17.80 11.33
N GLU A 132 19.49 -17.07 11.26
CA GLU A 132 19.56 -15.65 11.63
C GLU A 132 18.73 -14.78 10.68
N GLN A 133 18.84 -14.99 9.37
CA GLN A 133 18.06 -14.31 8.35
C GLN A 133 16.56 -14.65 8.47
N LEU A 134 16.23 -15.84 8.92
CA LEU A 134 14.83 -16.27 9.15
C LEU A 134 14.21 -15.50 10.32
N GLU A 135 14.95 -15.23 11.39
CA GLU A 135 14.45 -14.38 12.49
C GLU A 135 14.26 -12.93 12.05
N ASP A 136 15.18 -12.37 11.28
CA ASP A 136 15.03 -11.03 10.69
C ASP A 136 13.80 -10.96 9.76
N PHE A 137 13.60 -12.00 8.96
CA PHE A 137 12.44 -12.12 8.07
C PHE A 137 11.10 -12.13 8.82
N LYS A 138 11.04 -12.73 10.01
CA LYS A 138 9.83 -12.67 10.86
C LYS A 138 9.51 -11.22 11.28
N GLY A 139 10.53 -10.40 11.56
CA GLY A 139 10.36 -8.97 11.81
C GLY A 139 9.79 -8.25 10.59
N ASN A 140 10.27 -8.58 9.39
CA ASN A 140 9.82 -8.02 8.14
C ASN A 140 8.36 -8.37 7.84
N LEU A 141 7.93 -9.61 8.12
CA LEU A 141 6.51 -10.01 7.99
C LEU A 141 5.58 -9.18 8.88
N GLN A 142 6.02 -8.80 10.09
CA GLN A 142 5.21 -7.92 10.95
C GLN A 142 5.07 -6.51 10.37
N LYS A 143 6.11 -5.98 9.74
CA LYS A 143 6.07 -4.67 9.07
C LYS A 143 5.16 -4.72 7.84
N ILE A 144 5.35 -5.72 6.97
CA ILE A 144 4.49 -5.97 5.80
C ILE A 144 3.02 -6.00 6.24
N ARG A 145 2.70 -6.83 7.24
CA ARG A 145 1.33 -6.94 7.78
C ARG A 145 0.79 -5.62 8.31
N SER A 146 1.60 -4.87 9.04
CA SER A 146 1.16 -3.62 9.66
C SER A 146 0.93 -2.52 8.63
N VAL A 147 1.83 -2.37 7.64
CA VAL A 147 1.72 -1.36 6.59
C VAL A 147 0.57 -1.71 5.64
N SER A 148 0.52 -2.94 5.14
CA SER A 148 -0.56 -3.36 4.24
C SER A 148 -1.94 -3.24 4.88
N LYS A 149 -2.09 -3.63 6.16
CA LYS A 149 -3.35 -3.46 6.90
C LYS A 149 -3.77 -1.99 6.98
N GLN A 150 -2.83 -1.08 7.22
CA GLN A 150 -3.12 0.36 7.29
C GLN A 150 -3.57 0.92 5.94
N LEU A 151 -2.87 0.57 4.85
CA LEU A 151 -3.21 0.99 3.50
C LEU A 151 -4.60 0.50 3.09
N ILE A 152 -4.86 -0.79 3.26
CA ILE A 152 -6.14 -1.43 2.96
C ILE A 152 -7.26 -0.74 3.75
N ALA A 153 -7.11 -0.59 5.06
CA ALA A 153 -8.12 0.03 5.91
C ALA A 153 -8.42 1.48 5.51
N ASN A 154 -7.40 2.26 5.13
CA ASN A 154 -7.58 3.62 4.65
C ASN A 154 -8.38 3.66 3.35
N VAL A 155 -8.08 2.79 2.39
CA VAL A 155 -8.79 2.72 1.11
C VAL A 155 -10.24 2.28 1.35
N GLU A 156 -10.45 1.15 2.01
CA GLU A 156 -11.77 0.57 2.23
C GLU A 156 -12.68 1.53 3.01
N SER A 157 -12.18 2.15 4.09
CA SER A 157 -12.99 3.07 4.90
C SER A 157 -13.37 4.36 4.16
N ASN A 158 -12.51 4.87 3.28
CA ASN A 158 -12.84 6.04 2.47
C ASN A 158 -13.86 5.72 1.39
N ILE A 159 -13.76 4.56 0.74
CA ILE A 159 -14.76 4.09 -0.23
C ILE A 159 -16.12 3.90 0.46
N GLU A 160 -16.15 3.20 1.61
CA GLU A 160 -17.37 3.02 2.39
C GLU A 160 -18.02 4.35 2.81
N TYR A 161 -17.20 5.28 3.28
CA TYR A 161 -17.69 6.62 3.66
C TYR A 161 -18.33 7.33 2.45
N THR A 162 -17.68 7.26 1.29
CA THR A 162 -18.19 7.86 0.05
C THR A 162 -19.50 7.23 -0.37
N ILE A 163 -19.60 5.89 -0.36
CA ILE A 163 -20.84 5.18 -0.70
C ILE A 163 -21.98 5.58 0.23
N ARG A 164 -21.74 5.61 1.54
CA ARG A 164 -22.78 6.00 2.53
C ARG A 164 -23.30 7.43 2.35
N ASN A 165 -22.46 8.33 1.83
CA ASN A 165 -22.86 9.72 1.61
C ASN A 165 -23.52 9.96 0.26
N LEU A 166 -23.33 9.08 -0.73
CA LEU A 166 -24.05 9.13 -2.01
C LEU A 166 -25.52 8.66 -1.90
N HIS A 167 -25.87 7.97 -0.82
CA HIS A 167 -27.23 7.45 -0.58
C HIS A 167 -28.00 8.25 0.48
N LYS A 168 -27.53 9.43 0.85
CA LYS A 168 -28.25 10.42 1.67
C LYS A 168 -28.82 11.53 0.81
#